data_3b76e596227bfa7a8755b86ca2425c0f
#
_entry.id   3b76e596227bfa7a8755b86ca2425c0f
#
_cell.length_a   1.000
_cell.length_b   1.000
_cell.length_c   1.000
_cell.angle_alpha   90.00
_cell.angle_beta   90.00
_cell.angle_gamma   90.00
#
_symmetry.space_group_name_H-M   'P 1'
#
loop_
_entity.id
_entity.type
_entity.pdbx_description
1 polymer ?
#
loop_
_entity_poly.entity_id
_entity_poly.type
_entity_poly.pdbx_seq_one_letter_code
_entity_poly.pdbx_strand_id
1 'polypeptide(L)'
;PAYNEENCIADSLQNKLALNYKKDNLEIIVVSDGSTDRTEEIVTKFENDGIQLIKQNPRAGKTQALNRAVSMARGQIIVFSDANSMYHPEAIKALLKNFADPEVGYVTGQMKYVNPDGSMMGDGYTSYMRYENFLRERETLVGSIVGVDGGIDAVRKHLYKPMNPDQLPDLVLPLQVVYQGFRVVYEPQAILEESVLTSPTDEYRMRVRVSLRAFWAIKDMKSLLS
;
A
#
# COMPACT_ATOMS: atom_id res chain seq x y z
N PRO A 1 1.75 6.95 -4.66
CA PRO A 1 0.99 7.77 -5.61
C PRO A 1 0.15 8.82 -4.87
N ALA A 2 0.03 10.02 -5.44
CA ALA A 2 -0.78 11.10 -4.89
C ALA A 2 -1.59 11.78 -6.01
N TYR A 3 -2.84 12.15 -5.71
CA TYR A 3 -3.71 12.93 -6.59
C TYR A 3 -4.62 13.83 -5.77
N ASN A 4 -4.34 15.13 -5.75
CA ASN A 4 -5.06 16.13 -4.97
C ASN A 4 -5.11 15.80 -3.47
N GLU A 5 -3.93 15.67 -2.85
CA GLU A 5 -3.73 15.28 -1.46
C GLU A 5 -3.14 16.42 -0.60
N GLU A 6 -3.37 17.68 -0.99
CA GLU A 6 -2.80 18.85 -0.30
C GLU A 6 -3.09 18.89 1.21
N ASN A 7 -4.19 18.26 1.65
CA ASN A 7 -4.64 18.28 3.04
C ASN A 7 -3.93 17.27 3.94
N CYS A 8 -3.31 16.22 3.38
CA CYS A 8 -2.72 15.13 4.17
C CYS A 8 -1.27 14.80 3.79
N ILE A 9 -0.82 15.16 2.59
CA ILE A 9 0.49 14.73 2.10
C ILE A 9 1.66 15.21 2.97
N ALA A 10 1.59 16.41 3.55
CA ALA A 10 2.66 16.93 4.41
C ALA A 10 2.84 16.06 5.66
N ASP A 11 1.75 15.74 6.37
CA ASP A 11 1.76 14.94 7.58
C ASP A 11 2.24 13.51 7.28
N SER A 12 1.77 12.94 6.16
CA SER A 12 2.20 11.63 5.69
C SER A 12 3.71 11.58 5.41
N LEU A 13 4.29 12.58 4.76
CA LEU A 13 5.72 12.64 4.50
C LEU A 13 6.53 12.83 5.79
N GLN A 14 6.10 13.69 6.69
CA GLN A 14 6.72 13.85 8.02
C GLN A 14 6.70 12.54 8.79
N ASN A 15 5.58 11.82 8.78
CA ASN A 15 5.47 10.49 9.38
C ASN A 15 6.50 9.51 8.80
N LYS A 16 6.66 9.45 7.47
CA LYS A 16 7.63 8.55 6.81
C LYS A 16 9.08 8.93 7.15
N LEU A 17 9.39 10.21 7.27
CA LEU A 17 10.72 10.69 7.68
C LEU A 17 11.04 10.43 9.15
N ALA A 18 10.02 10.29 10.00
CA ALA A 18 10.14 10.00 11.43
C ALA A 18 10.19 8.49 11.76
N LEU A 19 10.08 7.62 10.77
CA LEU A 19 10.14 6.17 10.98
C LEU A 19 11.49 5.74 11.57
N ASN A 20 11.45 4.77 12.48
CA ASN A 20 12.65 4.19 13.08
C ASN A 20 13.37 3.24 12.11
N TYR A 21 13.86 3.79 11.03
CA TYR A 21 14.65 3.08 10.01
C TYR A 21 15.82 3.94 9.55
N LYS A 22 16.93 3.30 9.13
CA LYS A 22 18.12 4.05 8.68
C LYS A 22 17.79 4.83 7.41
N LYS A 23 17.96 6.16 7.48
CA LYS A 23 17.65 7.06 6.36
C LYS A 23 18.43 6.72 5.08
N ASP A 24 19.69 6.33 5.21
CA ASP A 24 20.54 5.93 4.07
C ASP A 24 20.04 4.66 3.34
N ASN A 25 19.20 3.87 3.99
CA ASN A 25 18.61 2.65 3.44
C ASN A 25 17.15 2.84 3.02
N LEU A 26 16.61 4.06 3.13
CA LEU A 26 15.24 4.39 2.80
C LEU A 26 15.20 5.42 1.67
N GLU A 27 14.58 5.08 0.56
CA GLU A 27 14.26 5.96 -0.54
C GLU A 27 12.75 6.24 -0.52
N ILE A 28 12.35 7.50 -0.57
CA ILE A 28 10.92 7.88 -0.61
C ILE A 28 10.64 8.54 -1.95
N ILE A 29 9.72 7.95 -2.70
CA ILE A 29 9.30 8.42 -4.02
C ILE A 29 7.81 8.75 -3.97
N VAL A 30 7.47 9.98 -4.32
CA VAL A 30 6.09 10.43 -4.52
C VAL A 30 5.84 10.59 -6.01
N VAL A 31 4.79 9.94 -6.52
CA VAL A 31 4.32 10.16 -7.89
C VAL A 31 3.02 10.96 -7.83
N SER A 32 3.07 12.21 -8.27
CA SER A 32 1.88 13.04 -8.47
C SER A 32 1.21 12.65 -9.80
N ASP A 33 -0.01 12.13 -9.72
CA ASP A 33 -0.78 11.65 -10.88
C ASP A 33 -1.68 12.76 -11.45
N GLY A 34 -1.05 13.85 -11.90
CA GLY A 34 -1.76 14.99 -12.48
C GLY A 34 -2.53 15.81 -11.45
N SER A 35 -1.97 16.02 -10.25
CA SER A 35 -2.59 16.89 -9.23
C SER A 35 -2.75 18.31 -9.72
N THR A 36 -3.88 18.93 -9.36
CA THR A 36 -4.25 20.32 -9.74
C THR A 36 -4.31 21.27 -8.56
N ASP A 37 -4.11 20.74 -7.33
CA ASP A 37 -4.02 21.47 -6.07
C ASP A 37 -2.55 21.74 -5.69
N ARG A 38 -2.28 22.04 -4.43
CA ARG A 38 -0.93 22.33 -3.93
C ARG A 38 -0.11 21.09 -3.58
N THR A 39 -0.56 19.88 -3.91
CA THR A 39 0.16 18.64 -3.58
C THR A 39 1.62 18.69 -4.04
N GLU A 40 1.88 19.04 -5.29
CA GLU A 40 3.24 19.07 -5.83
C GLU A 40 4.12 20.14 -5.15
N GLU A 41 3.56 21.33 -4.91
CA GLU A 41 4.26 22.40 -4.18
C GLU A 41 4.67 21.95 -2.77
N ILE A 42 3.76 21.23 -2.07
CA ILE A 42 4.03 20.73 -0.73
C ILE A 42 5.15 19.68 -0.77
N VAL A 43 5.08 18.69 -1.67
CA VAL A 43 6.09 17.63 -1.78
C VAL A 43 7.46 18.20 -2.12
N THR A 44 7.54 19.21 -3.00
CA THR A 44 8.81 19.87 -3.36
C THR A 44 9.55 20.44 -2.15
N LYS A 45 8.86 20.87 -1.10
CA LYS A 45 9.48 21.38 0.14
C LYS A 45 10.28 20.30 0.89
N PHE A 46 10.00 19.02 0.65
CA PHE A 46 10.69 17.89 1.26
C PHE A 46 11.83 17.30 0.40
N GLU A 47 12.15 17.89 -0.75
CA GLU A 47 13.25 17.39 -1.60
C GLU A 47 14.61 17.44 -0.87
N ASN A 48 14.83 18.45 -0.03
CA ASN A 48 16.03 18.54 0.81
C ASN A 48 16.11 17.44 1.89
N ASP A 49 14.99 16.83 2.24
CA ASP A 49 14.91 15.70 3.17
C ASP A 49 15.08 14.34 2.44
N GLY A 50 15.38 14.35 1.14
CA GLY A 50 15.64 13.17 0.33
C GLY A 50 14.40 12.56 -0.31
N ILE A 51 13.25 13.25 -0.32
CA ILE A 51 12.04 12.81 -1.00
C ILE A 51 12.09 13.17 -2.48
N GLN A 52 11.87 12.18 -3.34
CA GLN A 52 11.83 12.37 -4.78
C GLN A 52 10.40 12.58 -5.27
N LEU A 53 10.14 13.71 -5.93
CA LEU A 53 8.88 13.97 -6.64
C LEU A 53 8.99 13.57 -8.11
N ILE A 54 8.04 12.76 -8.56
CA ILE A 54 7.85 12.42 -9.97
C ILE A 54 6.48 12.95 -10.39
N LYS A 55 6.45 13.78 -11.43
CA LYS A 55 5.21 14.30 -12.00
C LYS A 55 4.75 13.42 -13.15
N GLN A 56 3.54 12.91 -13.06
CA GLN A 56 2.89 12.12 -14.11
C GLN A 56 1.78 12.96 -14.75
N ASN A 57 2.01 13.38 -15.97
CA ASN A 57 1.06 14.19 -16.72
C ASN A 57 0.99 13.69 -18.18
N PRO A 58 -0.18 13.38 -18.74
CA PRO A 58 -1.50 13.48 -18.12
C PRO A 58 -1.71 12.45 -17.02
N ARG A 59 -2.79 12.62 -16.23
CA ARG A 59 -3.23 11.65 -15.21
C ARG A 59 -3.45 10.27 -15.83
N ALA A 60 -2.90 9.22 -15.19
CA ALA A 60 -2.94 7.85 -15.70
C ALA A 60 -3.38 6.80 -14.66
N GLY A 61 -3.66 7.24 -13.43
CA GLY A 61 -4.20 6.42 -12.35
C GLY A 61 -3.13 5.81 -11.42
N LYS A 62 -3.59 5.38 -10.22
CA LYS A 62 -2.76 4.81 -9.14
C LYS A 62 -1.83 3.72 -9.66
N THR A 63 -2.33 2.79 -10.45
CA THR A 63 -1.56 1.64 -10.95
C THR A 63 -0.39 2.07 -11.84
N GLN A 64 -0.59 3.05 -12.74
CA GLN A 64 0.50 3.56 -13.57
C GLN A 64 1.50 4.38 -12.76
N ALA A 65 1.05 5.13 -11.77
CA ALA A 65 1.94 5.83 -10.84
C ALA A 65 2.83 4.85 -10.06
N LEU A 66 2.29 3.70 -9.60
CA LEU A 66 3.07 2.63 -8.97
C LEU A 66 4.08 2.01 -9.94
N ASN A 67 3.67 1.65 -11.15
CA ASN A 67 4.58 1.12 -12.18
C ASN A 67 5.78 2.06 -12.41
N ARG A 68 5.49 3.37 -12.51
CA ARG A 68 6.51 4.39 -12.71
C ARG A 68 7.44 4.53 -11.52
N ALA A 69 6.89 4.55 -10.29
CA ALA A 69 7.70 4.61 -9.08
C ALA A 69 8.64 3.42 -8.97
N VAL A 70 8.14 2.20 -9.16
CA VAL A 70 8.93 0.96 -9.06
C VAL A 70 10.04 0.90 -10.12
N SER A 71 9.78 1.38 -11.34
CA SER A 71 10.81 1.41 -12.39
C SER A 71 12.01 2.30 -12.03
N MET A 72 11.78 3.38 -11.26
CA MET A 72 12.79 4.35 -10.84
C MET A 72 13.43 4.02 -9.49
N ALA A 73 12.75 3.25 -8.65
CA ALA A 73 13.24 2.88 -7.33
C ALA A 73 14.55 2.06 -7.41
N ARG A 74 15.47 2.29 -6.49
CA ARG A 74 16.76 1.58 -6.39
C ARG A 74 16.75 0.46 -5.35
N GLY A 75 15.80 0.53 -4.39
CA GLY A 75 15.67 -0.43 -3.30
C GLY A 75 15.40 -1.86 -3.79
N GLN A 76 15.87 -2.85 -3.03
CA GLN A 76 15.61 -4.28 -3.30
C GLN A 76 14.18 -4.69 -2.88
N ILE A 77 13.65 -4.02 -1.89
CA ILE A 77 12.27 -4.16 -1.40
C ILE A 77 11.54 -2.86 -1.68
N ILE A 78 10.36 -2.96 -2.25
CA ILE A 78 9.46 -1.84 -2.49
C ILE A 78 8.37 -1.89 -1.42
N VAL A 79 8.15 -0.78 -0.72
CA VAL A 79 7.04 -0.60 0.22
C VAL A 79 6.04 0.35 -0.39
N PHE A 80 4.78 -0.07 -0.48
CA PHE A 80 3.68 0.75 -0.98
C PHE A 80 2.99 1.47 0.17
N SER A 81 2.67 2.75 -0.05
CA SER A 81 1.95 3.58 0.90
C SER A 81 0.99 4.49 0.15
N ASP A 82 -0.21 4.63 0.66
CA ASP A 82 -1.13 5.67 0.21
C ASP A 82 -0.75 7.04 0.80
N ALA A 83 -1.22 8.12 0.16
CA ALA A 83 -0.84 9.48 0.53
C ALA A 83 -1.35 9.93 1.90
N ASN A 84 -2.41 9.28 2.40
CA ASN A 84 -3.05 9.54 3.70
C ASN A 84 -2.68 8.53 4.79
N SER A 85 -1.83 7.55 4.49
CA SER A 85 -1.45 6.49 5.43
C SER A 85 -0.46 6.97 6.48
N MET A 86 -0.71 6.68 7.76
CA MET A 86 0.18 6.99 8.88
C MET A 86 0.76 5.70 9.46
N TYR A 87 2.08 5.53 9.37
CA TYR A 87 2.77 4.33 9.81
C TYR A 87 3.23 4.42 11.26
N HIS A 88 3.08 3.32 11.99
CA HIS A 88 3.75 3.18 13.29
C HIS A 88 5.28 3.24 13.11
N PRO A 89 6.04 3.84 14.06
CA PRO A 89 7.50 4.03 13.90
C PRO A 89 8.28 2.77 13.54
N GLU A 90 7.88 1.59 14.01
CA GLU A 90 8.56 0.30 13.75
C GLU A 90 7.99 -0.46 12.53
N ALA A 91 7.00 0.08 11.82
CA ALA A 91 6.27 -0.63 10.78
C ALA A 91 7.17 -1.18 9.66
N ILE A 92 8.14 -0.37 9.19
CA ILE A 92 9.08 -0.79 8.15
C ILE A 92 9.96 -1.95 8.60
N LYS A 93 10.48 -1.91 9.84
CA LYS A 93 11.28 -3.02 10.37
C LYS A 93 10.46 -4.29 10.50
N ALA A 94 9.20 -4.15 10.93
CA ALA A 94 8.29 -5.27 11.05
C ALA A 94 7.99 -5.91 9.68
N LEU A 95 7.77 -5.13 8.61
CA LEU A 95 7.64 -5.68 7.26
C LEU A 95 8.92 -6.40 6.82
N LEU A 96 10.06 -5.72 6.94
CA LEU A 96 11.32 -6.17 6.35
C LEU A 96 11.90 -7.42 7.00
N LYS A 97 11.64 -7.68 8.29
CA LYS A 97 12.12 -8.90 8.96
C LYS A 97 11.64 -10.19 8.29
N ASN A 98 10.47 -10.18 7.67
CA ASN A 98 9.89 -11.34 7.00
C ASN A 98 10.66 -11.74 5.72
N PHE A 99 11.36 -10.81 5.09
CA PHE A 99 12.19 -11.09 3.91
C PHE A 99 13.52 -11.78 4.25
N ALA A 100 13.81 -12.06 5.52
CA ALA A 100 14.89 -12.97 5.91
C ALA A 100 14.61 -14.41 5.42
N ASP A 101 13.34 -14.79 5.30
CA ASP A 101 12.92 -16.00 4.60
C ASP A 101 12.97 -15.77 3.08
N PRO A 102 13.79 -16.52 2.33
CA PRO A 102 13.91 -16.36 0.88
C PRO A 102 12.62 -16.75 0.12
N GLU A 103 11.74 -17.55 0.71
CA GLU A 103 10.47 -17.95 0.11
C GLU A 103 9.41 -16.83 0.19
N VAL A 104 9.58 -15.85 1.09
CA VAL A 104 8.67 -14.72 1.23
C VAL A 104 8.94 -13.70 0.14
N GLY A 105 7.97 -13.49 -0.74
CA GLY A 105 8.02 -12.51 -1.84
C GLY A 105 7.24 -11.23 -1.57
N TYR A 106 6.20 -11.31 -0.73
CA TYR A 106 5.31 -10.20 -0.40
C TYR A 106 4.91 -10.24 1.07
N VAL A 107 4.82 -9.08 1.69
CA VAL A 107 4.37 -8.92 3.08
C VAL A 107 3.32 -7.83 3.13
N THR A 108 2.17 -8.09 3.74
CA THR A 108 1.17 -7.06 4.07
C THR A 108 1.14 -6.82 5.57
N GLY A 109 0.91 -5.57 5.97
CA GLY A 109 0.74 -5.20 7.36
C GLY A 109 -0.70 -5.17 7.83
N GLN A 110 -0.91 -4.63 9.01
CA GLN A 110 -2.20 -4.44 9.66
C GLN A 110 -2.69 -3.01 9.46
N MET A 111 -3.84 -2.86 8.84
CA MET A 111 -4.56 -1.58 8.79
C MET A 111 -5.45 -1.42 10.02
N LYS A 112 -5.35 -0.27 10.67
CA LYS A 112 -6.24 0.16 11.77
C LYS A 112 -6.97 1.42 11.33
N TYR A 113 -8.29 1.36 11.38
CA TYR A 113 -9.10 2.53 11.09
C TYR A 113 -9.34 3.34 12.37
N VAL A 114 -9.11 4.64 12.27
CA VAL A 114 -9.33 5.60 13.35
C VAL A 114 -10.39 6.61 12.94
N ASN A 115 -11.20 7.06 13.88
CA ASN A 115 -12.13 8.16 13.66
C ASN A 115 -11.35 9.49 13.48
N PRO A 116 -11.97 10.53 12.89
CA PRO A 116 -11.31 11.82 12.74
C PRO A 116 -10.86 12.47 14.06
N ASP A 117 -11.43 12.07 15.18
CA ASP A 117 -11.03 12.49 16.53
C ASP A 117 -9.90 11.63 17.14
N GLY A 118 -9.38 10.66 16.37
CA GLY A 118 -8.34 9.73 16.82
C GLY A 118 -8.85 8.56 17.67
N SER A 119 -10.14 8.45 17.94
CA SER A 119 -10.71 7.30 18.65
C SER A 119 -10.80 6.05 17.76
N MET A 120 -10.74 4.87 18.37
CA MET A 120 -10.93 3.60 17.63
C MET A 120 -12.38 3.44 17.18
N MET A 121 -12.56 2.77 16.03
CA MET A 121 -13.89 2.44 15.53
C MET A 121 -14.67 1.54 16.49
N GLY A 122 -16.02 1.62 16.41
CA GLY A 122 -16.94 0.87 17.28
C GLY A 122 -16.80 -0.65 17.17
N ASP A 123 -17.32 -1.35 18.20
CA ASP A 123 -17.08 -2.78 18.47
C ASP A 123 -17.41 -3.76 17.33
N GLY A 124 -18.43 -3.49 16.52
CA GLY A 124 -18.82 -4.38 15.43
C GLY A 124 -17.78 -4.45 14.32
N TYR A 125 -17.26 -3.31 13.90
CA TYR A 125 -16.19 -3.24 12.89
C TYR A 125 -14.88 -3.82 13.43
N THR A 126 -14.55 -3.50 14.67
CA THR A 126 -13.36 -4.01 15.35
C THR A 126 -13.39 -5.53 15.49
N SER A 127 -14.56 -6.14 15.70
CA SER A 127 -14.72 -7.60 15.80
C SER A 127 -14.52 -8.28 14.45
N TYR A 128 -15.06 -7.71 13.36
CA TYR A 128 -14.85 -8.21 12.02
C TYR A 128 -13.35 -8.17 11.65
N MET A 129 -12.68 -7.03 11.85
CA MET A 129 -11.25 -6.89 11.56
C MET A 129 -10.37 -7.84 12.39
N ARG A 130 -10.74 -8.09 13.66
CA ARG A 130 -10.04 -9.09 14.49
C ARG A 130 -10.16 -10.49 13.91
N TYR A 131 -11.32 -10.87 13.40
CA TYR A 131 -11.53 -12.17 12.77
C TYR A 131 -10.73 -12.29 11.46
N GLU A 132 -10.76 -11.28 10.59
CA GLU A 132 -9.95 -11.24 9.35
C GLU A 132 -8.45 -11.35 9.65
N ASN A 133 -7.95 -10.58 10.60
CA ASN A 133 -6.54 -10.63 10.98
C ASN A 133 -6.15 -11.99 11.56
N PHE A 134 -7.02 -12.60 12.36
CA PHE A 134 -6.81 -13.96 12.86
C PHE A 134 -6.71 -14.98 11.71
N LEU A 135 -7.57 -14.88 10.69
CA LEU A 135 -7.49 -15.75 9.51
C LEU A 135 -6.17 -15.55 8.78
N ARG A 136 -5.76 -14.32 8.52
CA ARG A 136 -4.48 -14.00 7.85
C ARG A 136 -3.25 -14.55 8.61
N GLU A 137 -3.26 -14.49 9.94
CA GLU A 137 -2.23 -15.10 10.76
C GLU A 137 -2.17 -16.62 10.54
N ARG A 138 -3.32 -17.30 10.48
CA ARG A 138 -3.40 -18.74 10.25
C ARG A 138 -3.00 -19.13 8.82
N GLU A 139 -3.46 -18.39 7.83
CA GLU A 139 -3.07 -18.57 6.43
C GLU A 139 -1.56 -18.41 6.25
N THR A 140 -0.95 -17.40 6.89
CA THR A 140 0.51 -17.17 6.88
C THR A 140 1.27 -18.39 7.40
N LEU A 141 0.77 -19.11 8.42
CA LEU A 141 1.44 -20.27 8.99
C LEU A 141 1.38 -21.51 8.06
N VAL A 142 0.35 -21.63 7.22
CA VAL A 142 0.18 -22.80 6.34
C VAL A 142 0.62 -22.54 4.90
N GLY A 143 0.77 -21.27 4.49
CA GLY A 143 1.13 -20.96 3.11
C GLY A 143 1.15 -19.46 2.82
N SER A 144 0.26 -19.03 1.94
CA SER A 144 0.07 -17.64 1.55
C SER A 144 -1.32 -17.15 1.94
N ILE A 145 -1.44 -15.89 2.30
CA ILE A 145 -2.73 -15.26 2.54
C ILE A 145 -3.46 -15.00 1.22
N VAL A 146 -4.80 -14.99 1.28
CA VAL A 146 -5.65 -14.83 0.09
C VAL A 146 -5.89 -13.36 -0.25
N GLY A 147 -5.94 -12.48 0.74
CA GLY A 147 -6.25 -11.06 0.53
C GLY A 147 -5.38 -10.12 1.35
N VAL A 148 -5.06 -8.97 0.78
CA VAL A 148 -4.32 -7.89 1.43
C VAL A 148 -5.19 -6.64 1.53
N ASP A 149 -4.90 -5.77 2.51
CA ASP A 149 -5.67 -4.53 2.69
C ASP A 149 -5.19 -3.39 1.78
N GLY A 150 -3.97 -3.46 1.26
CA GLY A 150 -3.30 -2.33 0.63
C GLY A 150 -2.78 -1.32 1.67
N GLY A 151 -2.18 -0.25 1.22
CA GLY A 151 -1.74 0.85 2.09
C GLY A 151 -0.46 0.61 2.89
N ILE A 152 -0.16 -0.62 3.32
CA ILE A 152 1.10 -1.01 3.97
C ILE A 152 1.56 -2.39 3.50
N ASP A 153 2.11 -2.43 2.32
CA ASP A 153 2.55 -3.65 1.64
C ASP A 153 4.01 -3.54 1.21
N ALA A 154 4.71 -4.65 1.22
CA ALA A 154 6.09 -4.73 0.77
C ALA A 154 6.28 -5.90 -0.20
N VAL A 155 7.08 -5.71 -1.25
CA VAL A 155 7.38 -6.73 -2.25
C VAL A 155 8.86 -6.73 -2.61
N ARG A 156 9.44 -7.91 -2.90
CA ARG A 156 10.76 -7.97 -3.54
C ARG A 156 10.69 -7.34 -4.93
N LYS A 157 11.49 -6.32 -5.18
CA LYS A 157 11.45 -5.56 -6.44
C LYS A 157 11.50 -6.44 -7.69
N HIS A 158 12.34 -7.49 -7.69
CA HIS A 158 12.47 -8.38 -8.85
C HIS A 158 11.23 -9.22 -9.15
N LEU A 159 10.30 -9.36 -8.19
CA LEU A 159 9.02 -10.05 -8.37
C LEU A 159 7.91 -9.12 -8.88
N TYR A 160 8.13 -7.81 -8.83
CA TYR A 160 7.16 -6.85 -9.32
C TYR A 160 7.03 -6.94 -10.84
N LYS A 161 5.84 -7.22 -11.32
CA LYS A 161 5.49 -7.16 -12.74
C LYS A 161 4.60 -5.92 -12.97
N PRO A 162 4.91 -5.08 -13.96
CA PRO A 162 4.05 -3.95 -14.30
C PRO A 162 2.60 -4.41 -14.54
N MET A 163 1.66 -3.66 -13.99
CA MET A 163 0.24 -3.96 -14.07
C MET A 163 -0.45 -3.07 -15.10
N ASN A 164 -1.57 -3.55 -15.67
CA ASN A 164 -2.41 -2.73 -16.53
C ASN A 164 -3.10 -1.62 -15.72
N PRO A 165 -3.44 -0.46 -16.34
CA PRO A 165 -3.98 0.70 -15.64
C PRO A 165 -5.30 0.44 -14.89
N ASP A 166 -6.11 -0.48 -15.40
CA ASP A 166 -7.43 -0.87 -14.89
C ASP A 166 -7.38 -1.96 -13.81
N GLN A 167 -6.23 -2.62 -13.62
CA GLN A 167 -6.05 -3.63 -12.58
C GLN A 167 -5.98 -3.02 -11.19
N LEU A 168 -6.44 -3.78 -10.18
CA LEU A 168 -6.35 -3.44 -8.76
C LEU A 168 -5.02 -3.95 -8.19
N PRO A 169 -4.08 -3.06 -7.81
CA PRO A 169 -2.75 -3.47 -7.34
C PRO A 169 -2.80 -4.43 -6.15
N ASP A 170 -3.69 -4.14 -5.19
CA ASP A 170 -3.83 -4.89 -3.94
C ASP A 170 -4.36 -6.33 -4.13
N LEU A 171 -4.91 -6.62 -5.30
CA LEU A 171 -5.30 -7.98 -5.70
C LEU A 171 -4.28 -8.63 -6.64
N VAL A 172 -3.85 -7.88 -7.67
CA VAL A 172 -3.04 -8.45 -8.75
C VAL A 172 -1.61 -8.75 -8.31
N LEU A 173 -1.00 -7.83 -7.54
CA LEU A 173 0.41 -7.96 -7.17
C LEU A 173 0.68 -9.16 -6.25
N PRO A 174 -0.07 -9.41 -5.16
CA PRO A 174 0.13 -10.62 -4.36
C PRO A 174 -0.10 -11.90 -5.17
N LEU A 175 -1.10 -11.94 -6.07
CA LEU A 175 -1.32 -13.08 -6.95
C LEU A 175 -0.16 -13.31 -7.92
N GLN A 176 0.43 -12.24 -8.49
CA GLN A 176 1.62 -12.35 -9.33
C GLN A 176 2.82 -12.92 -8.55
N VAL A 177 2.96 -12.61 -7.27
CA VAL A 177 4.02 -13.13 -6.41
C VAL A 177 3.81 -14.62 -6.14
N VAL A 178 2.59 -15.05 -5.81
CA VAL A 178 2.24 -16.47 -5.65
C VAL A 178 2.47 -17.25 -6.94
N TYR A 179 2.07 -16.70 -8.09
CA TYR A 179 2.29 -17.34 -9.40
C TYR A 179 3.78 -17.55 -9.72
N GLN A 180 4.67 -16.72 -9.19
CA GLN A 180 6.11 -16.86 -9.31
C GLN A 180 6.72 -17.84 -8.30
N GLY A 181 5.88 -18.53 -7.49
CA GLY A 181 6.31 -19.54 -6.51
C GLY A 181 6.75 -18.99 -5.17
N PHE A 182 6.45 -17.73 -4.87
CA PHE A 182 6.80 -17.08 -3.59
C PHE A 182 5.58 -16.94 -2.69
N ARG A 183 5.83 -16.84 -1.39
CA ARG A 183 4.80 -16.70 -0.37
C ARG A 183 4.39 -15.23 -0.19
N VAL A 184 3.11 -15.05 0.10
CA VAL A 184 2.49 -13.79 0.56
C VAL A 184 2.12 -13.96 2.02
N VAL A 185 2.67 -13.13 2.92
CA VAL A 185 2.50 -13.29 4.37
C VAL A 185 1.96 -12.03 5.04
N TYR A 186 1.30 -12.21 6.17
CA TYR A 186 0.77 -11.12 6.99
C TYR A 186 1.67 -10.86 8.20
N GLU A 187 1.97 -9.58 8.44
CA GLU A 187 2.76 -9.13 9.58
C GLU A 187 1.93 -8.21 10.49
N PRO A 188 1.39 -8.70 11.61
CA PRO A 188 0.52 -7.93 12.49
C PRO A 188 1.20 -6.77 13.23
N GLN A 189 2.54 -6.75 13.31
CA GLN A 189 3.30 -5.68 13.95
C GLN A 189 3.60 -4.52 12.99
N ALA A 190 3.41 -4.70 11.68
CA ALA A 190 3.52 -3.65 10.69
C ALA A 190 2.20 -2.87 10.64
N ILE A 191 2.05 -1.85 11.50
CA ILE A 191 0.79 -1.15 11.70
C ILE A 191 0.74 0.13 10.86
N LEU A 192 -0.38 0.31 10.20
CA LEU A 192 -0.83 1.52 9.52
C LEU A 192 -2.11 2.02 10.19
N GLU A 193 -2.21 3.32 10.39
CA GLU A 193 -3.44 4.00 10.77
C GLU A 193 -3.98 4.82 9.60
N GLU A 194 -5.27 4.71 9.35
CA GLU A 194 -5.98 5.44 8.30
C GLU A 194 -7.31 5.97 8.82
N SER A 195 -7.62 7.23 8.48
CA SER A 195 -8.88 7.85 8.85
C SER A 195 -10.04 7.28 8.03
N VAL A 196 -11.15 7.03 8.70
CA VAL A 196 -12.38 6.50 8.05
C VAL A 196 -12.96 7.54 7.10
N LEU A 197 -13.47 7.06 5.96
CA LEU A 197 -14.31 7.89 5.10
C LEU A 197 -15.63 8.22 5.84
N THR A 198 -15.90 9.51 6.02
CA THR A 198 -17.10 9.97 6.74
C THR A 198 -18.35 10.04 5.87
N SER A 199 -18.19 9.99 4.54
CA SER A 199 -19.29 10.09 3.57
C SER A 199 -19.74 8.70 3.10
N PRO A 200 -21.00 8.28 3.37
CA PRO A 200 -21.55 7.02 2.85
C PRO A 200 -21.52 6.94 1.31
N THR A 201 -21.67 8.07 0.64
CA THR A 201 -21.64 8.15 -0.83
C THR A 201 -20.24 7.84 -1.36
N ASP A 202 -19.18 8.34 -0.71
CA ASP A 202 -17.81 8.10 -1.14
C ASP A 202 -17.39 6.66 -0.84
N GLU A 203 -17.84 6.09 0.28
CA GLU A 203 -17.66 4.68 0.59
C GLU A 203 -18.32 3.78 -0.47
N TYR A 204 -19.57 4.08 -0.86
CA TYR A 204 -20.26 3.34 -1.91
C TYR A 204 -19.50 3.40 -3.24
N ARG A 205 -19.08 4.60 -3.67
CA ARG A 205 -18.30 4.79 -4.90
C ARG A 205 -16.98 4.03 -4.85
N MET A 206 -16.30 4.03 -3.72
CA MET A 206 -15.07 3.27 -3.50
C MET A 206 -15.33 1.77 -3.66
N ARG A 207 -16.35 1.21 -3.00
CA ARG A 207 -16.70 -0.22 -3.10
C ARG A 207 -17.04 -0.64 -4.51
N VAL A 208 -17.83 0.14 -5.26
CA VAL A 208 -18.14 -0.12 -6.67
C VAL A 208 -16.86 -0.14 -7.50
N ARG A 209 -15.99 0.85 -7.34
CA ARG A 209 -14.71 0.92 -8.07
C ARG A 209 -13.82 -0.28 -7.78
N VAL A 210 -13.68 -0.68 -6.51
CA VAL A 210 -12.88 -1.83 -6.10
C VAL A 210 -13.44 -3.11 -6.70
N SER A 211 -14.75 -3.35 -6.59
CA SER A 211 -15.41 -4.54 -7.13
C SER A 211 -15.24 -4.67 -8.65
N LEU A 212 -15.42 -3.59 -9.40
CA LEU A 212 -15.24 -3.58 -10.85
C LEU A 212 -13.80 -3.93 -11.25
N ARG A 213 -12.81 -3.32 -10.58
CA ARG A 213 -11.39 -3.59 -10.86
C ARG A 213 -10.98 -5.01 -10.46
N ALA A 214 -11.52 -5.52 -9.35
CA ALA A 214 -11.30 -6.90 -8.93
C ALA A 214 -11.85 -7.90 -9.96
N PHE A 215 -13.06 -7.65 -10.49
CA PHE A 215 -13.64 -8.48 -11.54
C PHE A 215 -12.77 -8.51 -12.81
N TRP A 216 -12.26 -7.38 -13.27
CA TRP A 216 -11.35 -7.33 -14.42
C TRP A 216 -10.03 -8.04 -14.14
N ALA A 217 -9.46 -7.86 -12.94
CA ALA A 217 -8.24 -8.55 -12.54
C ALA A 217 -8.41 -10.08 -12.56
N ILE A 218 -9.51 -10.61 -12.00
CA ILE A 218 -9.82 -12.05 -12.02
C ILE A 218 -9.98 -12.56 -13.45
N LYS A 219 -10.66 -11.78 -14.32
CA LYS A 219 -10.82 -12.15 -15.74
C LYS A 219 -9.48 -12.24 -16.46
N ASP A 220 -8.56 -11.31 -16.22
CA ASP A 220 -7.23 -11.30 -16.85
C ASP A 220 -6.33 -12.44 -16.32
N MET A 221 -6.57 -12.87 -15.08
CA MET A 221 -5.77 -13.89 -14.40
C MET A 221 -6.45 -15.29 -14.40
N LYS A 222 -7.27 -15.59 -15.41
CA LYS A 222 -7.99 -16.87 -15.50
C LYS A 222 -7.10 -18.11 -15.39
N SER A 223 -5.86 -18.04 -15.83
CA SER A 223 -4.87 -19.13 -15.70
C SER A 223 -4.52 -19.48 -14.26
N LEU A 224 -4.83 -18.63 -13.28
CA LEU A 224 -4.66 -18.90 -11.85
C LEU A 224 -5.87 -19.63 -11.24
N LEU A 225 -6.99 -19.74 -11.99
CA LEU A 225 -8.24 -20.37 -11.54
C LEU A 225 -8.44 -21.76 -12.12
N SER A 226 -7.50 -22.25 -12.95
CA SER A 226 -7.54 -23.56 -13.62
C SER A 226 -6.61 -24.58 -12.99
#